data_2f8b1586621ad98698dbd3442ad73e9c
#
_entry.id   2f8b1586621ad98698dbd3442ad73e9c
#
_cell.length_a   1.000
_cell.length_b   1.000
_cell.length_c   1.000
_cell.angle_alpha   90.00
_cell.angle_beta   90.00
_cell.angle_gamma   90.00
#
_symmetry.space_group_name_H-M   'P 1'
#
loop_
_entity.id
_entity.type
_entity.pdbx_description
1 polymer ?
#
loop_
_entity_poly.entity_id
_entity_poly.type
_entity_poly.pdbx_seq_one_letter_code
_entity_poly.pdbx_strand_id
1 'polypeptide(L)'
;YYFLNNANIWLWTLYGNEKTRGFDALETNKKVPEFGGRIQYPTKKGEIALSYHHRSASSTSIEFIPQFEKIPEHRFGLDGKWDVEVGLWFETALIYKTKDLGFLTHQAFFNIGMDYTFGIGNGMNVILEHLTVALDNRFLGMENTSNVTAAMASYPLSFFDNISGVFLYNWTAGNFTFNINYNHQFEKISAYLMVYYNPSAVSGIQQNDLVNQFSGSGIRLMIVYNH
;
A
#
# COMPACT_ATOMS: atom_id res chain seq x y z
N TYR A 1 -16.04 26.62 -5.05
CA TYR A 1 -15.86 27.68 -4.04
C TYR A 1 -14.52 27.47 -3.36
N TYR A 2 -13.57 28.34 -3.64
CA TYR A 2 -12.25 28.26 -3.01
C TYR A 2 -12.37 28.73 -1.56
N PHE A 3 -12.11 27.84 -0.62
CA PHE A 3 -12.07 28.20 0.80
C PHE A 3 -10.75 27.71 1.40
N LEU A 4 -10.30 28.32 2.48
CA LEU A 4 -9.07 27.95 3.19
C LEU A 4 -7.86 27.70 2.25
N ASN A 5 -7.55 28.65 1.37
CA ASN A 5 -6.40 28.55 0.45
C ASN A 5 -6.38 27.31 -0.45
N ASN A 6 -7.51 26.96 -1.04
CA ASN A 6 -7.69 25.76 -1.88
C ASN A 6 -7.70 24.42 -1.12
N ALA A 7 -8.16 24.38 0.12
CA ALA A 7 -8.45 23.14 0.78
C ALA A 7 -9.50 22.34 0.02
N ASN A 8 -9.32 21.02 -0.04
CA ASN A 8 -10.26 20.11 -0.67
C ASN A 8 -10.99 19.28 0.39
N ILE A 9 -12.28 19.07 0.17
CA ILE A 9 -13.10 18.18 1.00
C ILE A 9 -13.74 17.12 0.09
N TRP A 10 -13.61 15.85 0.48
CA TRP A 10 -14.30 14.72 -0.14
C TRP A 10 -15.21 14.08 0.90
N LEU A 11 -16.41 13.74 0.48
CA LEU A 11 -17.36 12.95 1.25
C LEU A 11 -17.79 11.77 0.38
N TRP A 12 -17.94 10.58 0.97
CA TRP A 12 -18.39 9.40 0.27
C TRP A 12 -19.31 8.55 1.12
N THR A 13 -20.18 7.82 0.43
CA THR A 13 -20.98 6.74 0.97
C THR A 13 -20.85 5.54 0.07
N LEU A 14 -20.68 4.34 0.65
CA LEU A 14 -20.57 3.08 -0.08
C LEU A 14 -21.64 2.12 0.47
N TYR A 15 -22.15 1.25 -0.40
CA TYR A 15 -23.14 0.25 -0.02
C TYR A 15 -22.98 -1.02 -0.85
N GLY A 16 -23.29 -2.17 -0.25
CA GLY A 16 -23.33 -3.45 -0.97
C GLY A 16 -21.97 -4.14 -1.10
N ASN A 17 -20.87 -3.58 -0.55
CA ASN A 17 -19.57 -4.24 -0.53
C ASN A 17 -19.54 -5.34 0.54
N GLU A 18 -18.98 -6.48 0.19
CA GLU A 18 -18.89 -7.66 1.03
C GLU A 18 -17.43 -8.11 1.21
N LYS A 19 -16.59 -7.93 0.18
CA LYS A 19 -15.22 -8.42 0.13
C LYS A 19 -14.25 -7.58 0.97
N THR A 20 -13.17 -8.20 1.39
CA THR A 20 -12.00 -7.52 1.95
C THR A 20 -11.36 -6.61 0.91
N ARG A 21 -10.78 -5.48 1.31
CA ARG A 21 -10.11 -4.49 0.47
C ARG A 21 -8.72 -4.16 1.02
N GLY A 22 -7.71 -4.18 0.16
CA GLY A 22 -6.35 -3.85 0.56
C GLY A 22 -5.87 -4.70 1.74
N PHE A 23 -5.50 -4.06 2.84
CA PHE A 23 -5.04 -4.70 4.08
C PHE A 23 -6.16 -5.06 5.05
N ASP A 24 -7.41 -5.10 4.61
CA ASP A 24 -8.54 -5.49 5.46
C ASP A 24 -8.42 -6.96 5.88
N ALA A 25 -8.38 -7.21 7.18
CA ALA A 25 -8.44 -8.57 7.72
C ALA A 25 -9.88 -9.11 7.76
N LEU A 26 -10.89 -8.24 7.83
CA LEU A 26 -12.29 -8.57 7.97
C LEU A 26 -13.09 -8.16 6.75
N GLU A 27 -14.10 -8.94 6.42
CA GLU A 27 -15.12 -8.59 5.42
C GLU A 27 -15.97 -7.40 5.87
N THR A 28 -16.65 -6.77 4.91
CA THR A 28 -17.62 -5.71 5.18
C THR A 28 -19.04 -6.29 5.19
N ASN A 29 -19.88 -5.85 6.11
CA ASN A 29 -21.29 -6.19 6.11
C ASN A 29 -22.02 -5.41 5.02
N LYS A 30 -22.36 -6.08 3.91
CA LYS A 30 -23.01 -5.47 2.73
C LYS A 30 -24.38 -4.82 2.97
N LYS A 31 -25.02 -5.12 4.10
CA LYS A 31 -26.35 -4.59 4.46
C LYS A 31 -26.26 -3.25 5.21
N VAL A 32 -25.06 -2.81 5.55
CA VAL A 32 -24.84 -1.56 6.31
C VAL A 32 -24.05 -0.60 5.43
N PRO A 33 -24.54 0.64 5.22
CA PRO A 33 -23.78 1.63 4.47
C PRO A 33 -22.50 2.04 5.20
N GLU A 34 -21.46 2.28 4.41
CA GLU A 34 -20.21 2.85 4.84
C GLU A 34 -20.22 4.35 4.52
N PHE A 35 -19.56 5.16 5.31
CA PHE A 35 -19.41 6.59 5.04
C PHE A 35 -18.05 7.09 5.49
N GLY A 36 -17.62 8.14 4.85
CA GLY A 36 -16.34 8.75 5.20
C GLY A 36 -16.17 10.13 4.59
N GLY A 37 -15.06 10.74 4.95
CA GLY A 37 -14.66 12.03 4.43
C GLY A 37 -13.15 12.23 4.58
N ARG A 38 -12.63 13.14 3.78
CA ARG A 38 -11.24 13.60 3.79
C ARG A 38 -11.21 15.10 3.64
N ILE A 39 -10.37 15.74 4.40
CA ILE A 39 -9.98 17.14 4.23
C ILE A 39 -8.49 17.19 3.94
N GLN A 40 -8.13 17.90 2.88
CA GLN A 40 -6.75 18.10 2.46
C GLN A 40 -6.46 19.60 2.44
N TYR A 41 -5.36 19.97 3.06
CA TYR A 41 -4.92 21.34 3.17
C TYR A 41 -3.57 21.52 2.47
N PRO A 42 -3.47 22.42 1.48
CA PRO A 42 -2.21 22.72 0.83
C PRO A 42 -1.28 23.50 1.79
N THR A 43 -0.03 23.10 1.82
CA THR A 43 1.02 23.75 2.57
C THR A 43 2.06 24.36 1.62
N LYS A 44 3.08 25.04 2.13
CA LYS A 44 4.20 25.48 1.31
C LYS A 44 4.98 24.26 0.82
N LYS A 45 5.03 24.06 -0.51
CA LYS A 45 5.69 22.93 -1.20
C LYS A 45 5.09 21.54 -0.94
N GLY A 46 3.83 21.46 -0.49
CA GLY A 46 3.21 20.17 -0.25
C GLY A 46 1.79 20.27 0.26
N GLU A 47 1.35 19.21 0.89
CA GLU A 47 -0.01 19.07 1.43
C GLU A 47 -0.05 18.17 2.65
N ILE A 48 -1.08 18.34 3.46
CA ILE A 48 -1.42 17.46 4.57
C ILE A 48 -2.91 17.14 4.52
N ALA A 49 -3.30 15.94 4.87
CA ALA A 49 -4.70 15.55 4.89
C ALA A 49 -5.07 14.69 6.08
N LEU A 50 -6.31 14.86 6.53
CA LEU A 50 -6.96 14.04 7.55
C LEU A 50 -8.14 13.34 6.91
N SER A 51 -8.30 12.06 7.18
CA SER A 51 -9.41 11.25 6.70
C SER A 51 -10.07 10.46 7.81
N TYR A 52 -11.36 10.22 7.63
CA TYR A 52 -12.15 9.35 8.48
C TYR A 52 -13.03 8.46 7.62
N HIS A 53 -13.14 7.19 8.01
CA HIS A 53 -14.05 6.24 7.38
C HIS A 53 -14.69 5.34 8.43
N HIS A 54 -15.99 5.16 8.32
CA HIS A 54 -16.77 4.24 9.14
C HIS A 54 -17.37 3.14 8.27
N ARG A 55 -17.24 1.90 8.74
CA ARG A 55 -17.95 0.75 8.17
C ARG A 55 -18.43 -0.22 9.27
N SER A 56 -19.30 -1.13 8.90
CA SER A 56 -19.60 -2.30 9.70
C SER A 56 -18.83 -3.50 9.15
N ALA A 57 -17.84 -3.98 9.88
CA ALA A 57 -17.11 -5.19 9.52
C ALA A 57 -17.86 -6.45 10.00
N SER A 58 -17.46 -7.61 9.48
CA SER A 58 -17.94 -8.93 9.90
C SER A 58 -16.77 -9.86 10.11
N SER A 59 -16.78 -10.65 11.19
CA SER A 59 -15.77 -11.68 11.47
C SER A 59 -16.24 -13.09 11.22
N THR A 60 -17.43 -13.28 10.65
CA THR A 60 -18.07 -14.60 10.49
C THR A 60 -17.33 -15.55 9.54
N SER A 61 -16.41 -15.05 8.72
CA SER A 61 -15.57 -15.85 7.81
C SER A 61 -14.23 -16.31 8.44
N ILE A 62 -13.92 -15.91 9.68
CA ILE A 62 -12.64 -16.21 10.33
C ILE A 62 -12.86 -17.05 11.58
N GLU A 63 -12.52 -18.33 11.54
CA GLU A 63 -12.85 -19.30 12.60
C GLU A 63 -12.10 -19.10 13.93
N PHE A 64 -10.90 -18.49 13.92
CA PHE A 64 -10.03 -18.40 15.10
C PHE A 64 -10.23 -17.13 15.96
N ILE A 65 -11.23 -16.32 15.66
CA ILE A 65 -11.59 -15.12 16.42
C ILE A 65 -13.08 -15.12 16.79
N PRO A 66 -13.52 -14.32 17.78
CA PRO A 66 -14.95 -14.18 18.11
C PRO A 66 -15.77 -13.77 16.89
N GLN A 67 -16.91 -14.43 16.69
CA GLN A 67 -17.77 -14.29 15.51
C GLN A 67 -18.83 -13.23 15.74
N PHE A 68 -18.82 -12.18 14.92
CA PHE A 68 -19.80 -11.10 14.92
C PHE A 68 -20.19 -10.73 13.50
N GLU A 69 -21.51 -10.67 13.21
CA GLU A 69 -22.01 -10.17 11.92
C GLU A 69 -21.82 -8.67 11.75
N LYS A 70 -21.83 -7.91 12.85
CA LYS A 70 -21.76 -6.45 12.84
C LYS A 70 -20.74 -5.96 13.86
N ILE A 71 -19.67 -5.40 13.35
CA ILE A 71 -18.58 -4.81 14.12
C ILE A 71 -18.41 -3.37 13.65
N PRO A 72 -18.90 -2.36 14.38
CA PRO A 72 -18.60 -0.98 14.05
C PRO A 72 -17.07 -0.77 14.04
N GLU A 73 -16.56 -0.31 12.92
CA GLU A 73 -15.14 -0.07 12.68
C GLU A 73 -14.94 1.37 12.27
N HIS A 74 -13.98 2.02 12.90
CA HIS A 74 -13.59 3.41 12.67
C HIS A 74 -12.16 3.45 12.18
N ARG A 75 -11.92 4.21 11.12
CA ARG A 75 -10.61 4.39 10.51
C ARG A 75 -10.28 5.87 10.49
N PHE A 76 -9.10 6.19 10.99
CA PHE A 76 -8.54 7.53 10.94
C PHE A 76 -7.27 7.49 10.12
N GLY A 77 -7.11 8.40 9.19
CA GLY A 77 -5.90 8.54 8.38
C GLY A 77 -5.34 9.93 8.49
N LEU A 78 -4.02 10.03 8.60
CA LEU A 78 -3.27 11.27 8.49
C LEU A 78 -2.13 11.03 7.52
N ASP A 79 -2.04 11.87 6.50
CA ASP A 79 -1.00 11.78 5.49
C ASP A 79 -0.51 13.16 5.06
N GLY A 80 0.69 13.20 4.53
CA GLY A 80 1.26 14.41 3.97
C GLY A 80 2.37 14.13 2.99
N LYS A 81 2.54 15.04 2.02
CA LYS A 81 3.57 14.98 0.98
C LYS A 81 4.17 16.35 0.74
N TRP A 82 5.49 16.40 0.63
CA TRP A 82 6.27 17.62 0.35
C TRP A 82 7.33 17.36 -0.71
N ASP A 83 7.53 18.38 -1.54
CA ASP A 83 8.61 18.43 -2.51
C ASP A 83 9.56 19.58 -2.13
N VAL A 84 10.66 19.24 -1.46
CA VAL A 84 11.65 20.16 -0.89
C VAL A 84 13.05 19.84 -1.39
N GLU A 85 13.25 19.64 -2.69
CA GLU A 85 14.40 19.07 -3.39
C GLU A 85 14.37 17.54 -3.42
N VAL A 86 13.92 16.93 -2.35
CA VAL A 86 13.61 15.51 -2.21
C VAL A 86 12.10 15.42 -2.01
N GLY A 87 11.43 14.53 -2.71
CA GLY A 87 10.05 14.16 -2.41
C GLY A 87 10.01 13.42 -1.07
N LEU A 88 9.19 13.88 -0.14
CA LEU A 88 9.01 13.27 1.18
C LEU A 88 7.54 13.06 1.43
N TRP A 89 7.15 11.89 1.96
CA TRP A 89 5.78 11.65 2.39
C TRP A 89 5.72 10.77 3.63
N PHE A 90 4.62 10.89 4.31
CA PHE A 90 4.22 9.94 5.33
C PHE A 90 2.73 9.64 5.20
N GLU A 91 2.33 8.45 5.59
CA GLU A 91 0.95 8.01 5.64
C GLU A 91 0.71 7.21 6.91
N THR A 92 -0.37 7.49 7.61
CA THR A 92 -0.78 6.71 8.77
C THR A 92 -2.23 6.32 8.64
N ALA A 93 -2.58 5.13 9.12
CA ALA A 93 -3.95 4.70 9.27
C ALA A 93 -4.12 3.97 10.60
N LEU A 94 -5.08 4.43 11.40
CA LEU A 94 -5.45 3.82 12.66
C LEU A 94 -6.86 3.26 12.54
N ILE A 95 -7.00 1.96 12.78
CA ILE A 95 -8.26 1.23 12.70
C ILE A 95 -8.64 0.74 14.08
N TYR A 96 -9.82 1.11 14.52
CA TYR A 96 -10.42 0.70 15.77
C TYR A 96 -11.74 -0.02 15.56
N LYS A 97 -11.90 -1.18 16.18
CA LYS A 97 -13.13 -1.96 16.20
C LYS A 97 -13.75 -1.97 17.60
N THR A 98 -15.05 -1.78 17.66
CA THR A 98 -15.77 -1.68 18.96
C THR A 98 -15.99 -3.01 19.65
N LYS A 99 -15.69 -4.13 18.99
CA LYS A 99 -15.74 -5.47 19.55
C LYS A 99 -14.34 -5.99 19.76
N ASP A 100 -14.13 -6.70 20.86
CA ASP A 100 -12.87 -7.37 21.13
C ASP A 100 -12.69 -8.58 20.18
N LEU A 101 -11.68 -8.52 19.36
CA LEU A 101 -11.26 -9.53 18.38
C LEU A 101 -9.82 -9.99 18.66
N GLY A 102 -9.34 -9.81 19.90
CA GLY A 102 -7.95 -10.02 20.25
C GLY A 102 -7.03 -9.06 19.50
N PHE A 103 -5.96 -9.58 18.93
CA PHE A 103 -4.97 -8.78 18.19
C PHE A 103 -5.53 -8.04 16.94
N LEU A 104 -6.72 -8.39 16.45
CA LEU A 104 -7.38 -7.70 15.35
C LEU A 104 -8.27 -6.53 15.79
N THR A 105 -8.38 -6.25 17.08
CA THR A 105 -9.21 -5.15 17.60
C THR A 105 -8.70 -3.79 17.15
N HIS A 106 -7.39 -3.58 17.22
CA HIS A 106 -6.72 -2.37 16.75
C HIS A 106 -5.70 -2.71 15.67
N GLN A 107 -5.64 -1.87 14.65
CA GLN A 107 -4.63 -1.96 13.60
C GLN A 107 -4.03 -0.58 13.38
N ALA A 108 -2.73 -0.50 13.24
CA ALA A 108 -2.02 0.72 12.92
C ALA A 108 -1.08 0.49 11.74
N PHE A 109 -1.08 1.43 10.80
CA PHE A 109 -0.19 1.46 9.64
C PHE A 109 0.59 2.76 9.69
N PHE A 110 1.90 2.67 9.54
CA PHE A 110 2.79 3.81 9.44
C PHE A 110 3.69 3.60 8.24
N ASN A 111 3.57 4.46 7.26
CA ASN A 111 4.42 4.48 6.08
C ASN A 111 5.16 5.80 6.00
N ILE A 112 6.46 5.76 5.75
CA ILE A 112 7.28 6.91 5.41
C ILE A 112 8.04 6.61 4.12
N GLY A 113 8.18 7.62 3.28
CA GLY A 113 8.89 7.44 2.03
C GLY A 113 9.59 8.70 1.57
N MET A 114 10.52 8.49 0.66
CA MET A 114 11.24 9.54 -0.03
C MET A 114 11.57 9.16 -1.46
N ASP A 115 11.62 10.13 -2.34
CA ASP A 115 12.12 9.98 -3.70
C ASP A 115 13.14 11.06 -4.06
N TYR A 116 14.05 10.69 -4.94
CA TYR A 116 15.00 11.63 -5.51
C TYR A 116 15.45 11.19 -6.90
N THR A 117 15.61 12.17 -7.80
CA THR A 117 16.18 11.93 -9.12
C THR A 117 17.60 12.48 -9.17
N PHE A 118 18.57 11.57 -9.20
CA PHE A 118 19.97 11.91 -9.36
C PHE A 118 20.27 12.32 -10.81
N GLY A 119 21.01 13.40 -11.00
CA GLY A 119 21.46 13.86 -12.33
C GLY A 119 22.60 13.01 -12.93
N ILE A 120 22.54 11.69 -12.79
CA ILE A 120 23.52 10.73 -13.32
C ILE A 120 23.08 10.31 -14.69
N GLY A 121 23.86 10.64 -15.72
CA GLY A 121 23.53 10.31 -17.11
C GLY A 121 22.17 10.86 -17.53
N ASN A 122 21.23 9.98 -17.86
CA ASN A 122 19.86 10.34 -18.27
C ASN A 122 18.89 10.57 -17.09
N GLY A 123 19.40 10.57 -15.86
CA GLY A 123 18.59 10.73 -14.64
C GLY A 123 18.21 9.40 -14.02
N MET A 124 18.73 9.12 -12.82
CA MET A 124 18.37 7.92 -12.04
C MET A 124 17.37 8.29 -10.96
N ASN A 125 16.15 7.79 -11.05
CA ASN A 125 15.14 7.96 -10.00
C ASN A 125 15.28 6.84 -8.96
N VAL A 126 15.24 7.22 -7.68
CA VAL A 126 15.28 6.30 -6.53
C VAL A 126 14.13 6.63 -5.61
N ILE A 127 13.43 5.60 -5.14
CA ILE A 127 12.35 5.70 -4.15
C ILE A 127 12.70 4.75 -2.99
N LEU A 128 12.53 5.23 -1.76
CA LEU A 128 12.66 4.44 -0.54
C LEU A 128 11.40 4.58 0.28
N GLU A 129 10.88 3.47 0.76
CA GLU A 129 9.70 3.42 1.65
C GLU A 129 9.92 2.46 2.80
N HIS A 130 9.36 2.78 3.94
CA HIS A 130 9.30 1.88 5.10
C HIS A 130 7.89 1.84 5.66
N LEU A 131 7.31 0.64 5.67
CA LEU A 131 5.99 0.34 6.20
C LEU A 131 6.10 -0.46 7.48
N THR A 132 5.47 0.04 8.55
CA THR A 132 5.19 -0.69 9.78
C THR A 132 3.70 -0.97 9.88
N VAL A 133 3.33 -2.22 10.08
CA VAL A 133 1.96 -2.66 10.38
C VAL A 133 1.95 -3.21 11.80
N ALA A 134 1.08 -2.70 12.66
CA ALA A 134 0.89 -3.20 14.02
C ALA A 134 -0.54 -3.70 14.21
N LEU A 135 -0.67 -4.86 14.85
CA LEU A 135 -1.94 -5.48 15.23
C LEU A 135 -1.91 -5.73 16.73
N ASP A 136 -2.88 -5.23 17.48
CA ASP A 136 -2.89 -5.35 18.95
C ASP A 136 -4.32 -5.33 19.50
N ASN A 137 -4.49 -5.83 20.71
CA ASN A 137 -5.73 -5.69 21.48
C ASN A 137 -5.83 -4.32 22.17
N ARG A 138 -4.74 -3.56 22.22
CA ARG A 138 -4.65 -2.21 22.83
C ARG A 138 -4.47 -1.14 21.75
N PHE A 139 -5.06 0.02 21.98
CA PHE A 139 -4.88 1.16 21.10
C PHE A 139 -3.40 1.58 21.06
N LEU A 140 -2.83 1.67 19.85
CA LEU A 140 -1.40 1.90 19.59
C LEU A 140 -0.46 0.89 20.24
N GLY A 141 -0.97 -0.30 20.58
CA GLY A 141 -0.12 -1.41 20.97
C GLY A 141 0.70 -1.92 19.79
N MET A 142 1.90 -2.43 20.06
CA MET A 142 2.86 -2.89 19.05
C MET A 142 3.38 -4.31 19.33
N GLU A 143 2.56 -5.15 19.93
CA GLU A 143 2.97 -6.53 20.25
C GLU A 143 3.18 -7.39 18.99
N ASN A 144 2.30 -7.23 17.98
CA ASN A 144 2.42 -7.93 16.71
C ASN A 144 2.72 -6.91 15.61
N THR A 145 3.99 -6.73 15.30
CA THR A 145 4.43 -5.80 14.25
C THR A 145 5.03 -6.54 13.07
N SER A 146 4.78 -6.00 11.88
CA SER A 146 5.46 -6.39 10.64
C SER A 146 6.10 -5.14 10.03
N ASN A 147 7.37 -5.25 9.69
CA ASN A 147 8.16 -4.15 9.15
C ASN A 147 8.72 -4.55 7.79
N VAL A 148 8.47 -3.70 6.78
CA VAL A 148 8.94 -3.92 5.41
C VAL A 148 9.58 -2.63 4.90
N THR A 149 10.77 -2.75 4.31
CA THR A 149 11.42 -1.66 3.58
C THR A 149 11.39 -1.98 2.09
N ALA A 150 10.96 -1.03 1.28
CA ALA A 150 10.99 -1.06 -0.17
C ALA A 150 12.04 -0.08 -0.70
N ALA A 151 12.84 -0.51 -1.66
CA ALA A 151 13.72 0.33 -2.45
C ALA A 151 13.41 0.10 -3.93
N MET A 152 13.16 1.17 -4.67
CA MET A 152 12.99 1.12 -6.11
C MET A 152 13.99 2.06 -6.77
N ALA A 153 14.58 1.62 -7.89
CA ALA A 153 15.39 2.46 -8.75
C ALA A 153 14.96 2.27 -10.21
N SER A 154 14.97 3.35 -10.98
CA SER A 154 14.74 3.31 -12.42
C SER A 154 15.74 4.21 -13.14
N TYR A 155 16.21 3.73 -14.29
CA TYR A 155 17.17 4.46 -15.11
C TYR A 155 16.83 4.32 -16.60
N PRO A 156 16.58 5.41 -17.31
CA PRO A 156 16.41 5.41 -18.75
C PRO A 156 17.79 5.27 -19.41
N LEU A 157 18.05 4.11 -20.02
CA LEU A 157 19.30 3.84 -20.76
C LEU A 157 19.33 4.62 -22.10
N SER A 158 18.16 4.75 -22.74
CA SER A 158 17.93 5.52 -23.96
C SER A 158 16.48 5.99 -24.03
N PHE A 159 16.08 6.63 -25.14
CA PHE A 159 14.67 6.95 -25.40
C PHE A 159 13.77 5.71 -25.50
N PHE A 160 14.34 4.57 -25.86
CA PHE A 160 13.62 3.33 -26.10
C PHE A 160 13.88 2.26 -25.03
N ASP A 161 14.85 2.48 -24.16
CA ASP A 161 15.35 1.52 -23.20
C ASP A 161 15.22 2.04 -21.77
N ASN A 162 14.63 1.26 -20.90
CA ASN A 162 14.57 1.54 -19.47
C ASN A 162 14.93 0.29 -18.66
N ILE A 163 15.67 0.47 -17.59
CA ILE A 163 15.87 -0.55 -16.56
C ILE A 163 15.28 -0.05 -15.25
N SER A 164 14.55 -0.91 -14.57
CA SER A 164 14.00 -0.63 -13.24
C SER A 164 14.14 -1.85 -12.34
N GLY A 165 14.27 -1.60 -11.05
CA GLY A 165 14.34 -2.64 -10.05
C GLY A 165 13.56 -2.27 -8.81
N VAL A 166 12.95 -3.27 -8.17
CA VAL A 166 12.29 -3.17 -6.87
C VAL A 166 12.92 -4.22 -5.96
N PHE A 167 13.31 -3.80 -4.78
CA PHE A 167 13.81 -4.64 -3.70
C PHE A 167 12.95 -4.42 -2.47
N LEU A 168 12.47 -5.50 -1.87
CA LEU A 168 11.68 -5.49 -0.65
C LEU A 168 12.41 -6.32 0.40
N TYR A 169 12.56 -5.80 1.60
CA TYR A 169 13.08 -6.53 2.73
C TYR A 169 12.06 -6.57 3.86
N ASN A 170 11.64 -7.77 4.22
CA ASN A 170 10.75 -8.01 5.36
C ASN A 170 11.60 -8.29 6.60
N TRP A 171 11.69 -7.31 7.49
CA TRP A 171 12.48 -7.38 8.73
C TRP A 171 11.94 -8.41 9.72
N THR A 172 10.62 -8.59 9.72
CA THR A 172 9.95 -9.52 10.64
C THR A 172 10.18 -10.97 10.22
N ALA A 173 10.10 -11.25 8.92
CA ALA A 173 10.33 -12.59 8.37
C ALA A 173 11.80 -12.89 8.05
N GLY A 174 12.69 -11.87 8.04
CA GLY A 174 14.10 -12.00 7.71
C GLY A 174 14.35 -12.42 6.25
N ASN A 175 13.48 -12.05 5.32
CA ASN A 175 13.57 -12.42 3.92
C ASN A 175 13.42 -11.21 3.00
N PHE A 176 13.80 -11.41 1.73
CA PHE A 176 13.72 -10.36 0.72
C PHE A 176 13.06 -10.87 -0.57
N THR A 177 12.55 -9.92 -1.32
CA THR A 177 12.00 -10.11 -2.67
C THR A 177 12.66 -9.09 -3.59
N PHE A 178 12.97 -9.44 -4.80
CA PHE A 178 13.35 -8.46 -5.82
C PHE A 178 12.72 -8.77 -7.18
N ASN A 179 12.56 -7.71 -7.95
CA ASN A 179 12.19 -7.76 -9.36
C ASN A 179 13.04 -6.74 -10.10
N ILE A 180 13.69 -7.18 -11.19
CA ILE A 180 14.41 -6.30 -12.11
C ILE A 180 13.75 -6.46 -13.48
N ASN A 181 13.40 -5.33 -14.07
CA ASN A 181 12.74 -5.26 -15.36
C ASN A 181 13.56 -4.40 -16.32
N TYR A 182 13.88 -4.94 -17.47
CA TYR A 182 14.37 -4.19 -18.62
C TYR A 182 13.29 -4.15 -19.68
N ASN A 183 13.01 -2.97 -20.23
CA ASN A 183 12.11 -2.84 -21.35
C ASN A 183 12.76 -2.14 -22.53
N HIS A 184 12.44 -2.60 -23.75
CA HIS A 184 12.80 -1.95 -25.01
C HIS A 184 11.54 -1.68 -25.83
N GLN A 185 11.41 -0.45 -26.33
CA GLN A 185 10.32 -0.02 -27.19
C GLN A 185 10.76 0.00 -28.65
N PHE A 186 10.24 -0.92 -29.45
CA PHE A 186 10.29 -0.85 -30.92
C PHE A 186 9.12 -0.01 -31.47
N GLU A 187 9.06 0.23 -32.76
CA GLU A 187 7.98 1.00 -33.38
C GLU A 187 6.57 0.46 -33.05
N LYS A 188 6.38 -0.84 -33.15
CA LYS A 188 5.08 -1.52 -32.93
C LYS A 188 5.12 -2.60 -31.86
N ILE A 189 6.24 -2.80 -31.21
CA ILE A 189 6.42 -3.88 -30.24
C ILE A 189 7.12 -3.32 -29.01
N SER A 190 6.65 -3.68 -27.84
CA SER A 190 7.37 -3.49 -26.58
C SER A 190 7.83 -4.85 -26.06
N ALA A 191 9.12 -4.98 -25.79
CA ALA A 191 9.71 -6.19 -25.21
C ALA A 191 10.12 -5.93 -23.76
N TYR A 192 9.80 -6.87 -22.87
CA TYR A 192 10.12 -6.81 -21.45
C TYR A 192 10.85 -8.06 -21.04
N LEU A 193 12.00 -7.89 -20.40
CA LEU A 193 12.75 -8.97 -19.75
C LEU A 193 12.72 -8.74 -18.25
N MET A 194 12.15 -9.67 -17.49
CA MET A 194 11.99 -9.59 -16.05
C MET A 194 12.78 -10.72 -15.39
N VAL A 195 13.55 -10.38 -14.35
CA VAL A 195 14.21 -11.32 -13.47
C VAL A 195 13.68 -11.10 -12.07
N TYR A 196 13.24 -12.13 -11.39
CA TYR A 196 12.66 -11.98 -10.07
C TYR A 196 13.05 -13.11 -9.12
N TYR A 197 13.03 -12.76 -7.85
CA TYR A 197 13.10 -13.69 -6.74
C TYR A 197 12.05 -13.30 -5.70
N ASN A 198 11.22 -14.28 -5.33
CA ASN A 198 10.21 -14.13 -4.29
C ASN A 198 10.26 -15.39 -3.42
N PRO A 199 10.52 -15.29 -2.10
CA PRO A 199 10.53 -16.47 -1.24
C PRO A 199 9.18 -17.19 -1.31
N SER A 200 9.20 -18.50 -1.23
CA SER A 200 7.99 -19.32 -1.29
C SER A 200 6.99 -18.88 -0.23
N ALA A 201 5.75 -18.69 -0.68
CA ALA A 201 4.54 -18.35 0.05
C ALA A 201 4.70 -18.01 1.53
N VAL A 202 4.73 -16.74 1.86
CA VAL A 202 4.39 -16.31 3.22
C VAL A 202 2.89 -16.53 3.37
N SER A 203 2.51 -17.48 4.22
CA SER A 203 1.12 -17.64 4.65
C SER A 203 0.71 -16.42 5.46
N GLY A 204 0.20 -15.40 4.79
CA GLY A 204 -0.32 -14.17 5.37
C GLY A 204 -1.83 -14.11 5.25
N ILE A 205 -2.43 -13.15 5.94
CA ILE A 205 -3.88 -12.89 6.00
C ILE A 205 -4.49 -12.61 4.59
N GLN A 206 -3.66 -12.30 3.60
CA GLN A 206 -4.05 -12.14 2.20
C GLN A 206 -3.48 -13.28 1.35
N GLN A 207 -4.27 -14.31 1.12
CA GLN A 207 -4.05 -15.25 0.01
C GLN A 207 -4.56 -14.59 -1.28
N ASN A 208 -3.66 -13.98 -2.03
CA ASN A 208 -3.97 -13.52 -3.39
C ASN A 208 -3.32 -14.49 -4.37
N ASP A 209 -4.10 -15.21 -5.16
CA ASP A 209 -3.62 -16.18 -6.17
C ASP A 209 -2.60 -15.57 -7.14
N LEU A 210 -2.67 -14.25 -7.36
CA LEU A 210 -1.71 -13.51 -8.18
C LEU A 210 -0.30 -13.48 -7.55
N VAL A 211 -0.17 -13.42 -6.24
CA VAL A 211 1.12 -13.41 -5.54
C VAL A 211 1.81 -14.78 -5.65
N ASN A 212 1.04 -15.87 -5.65
CA ASN A 212 1.55 -17.23 -5.76
C ASN A 212 2.10 -17.55 -7.15
N GLN A 213 1.68 -16.83 -8.21
CA GLN A 213 2.20 -17.02 -9.56
C GLN A 213 3.67 -16.59 -9.73
N PHE A 214 4.20 -15.82 -8.80
CA PHE A 214 5.59 -15.32 -8.81
C PHE A 214 6.40 -15.84 -7.63
N SER A 215 6.03 -16.97 -7.05
CA SER A 215 6.83 -17.60 -5.99
C SER A 215 8.09 -18.26 -6.57
N GLY A 216 9.20 -18.19 -5.81
CA GLY A 216 10.51 -18.69 -6.22
C GLY A 216 11.30 -17.66 -7.05
N SER A 217 12.25 -18.16 -7.83
CA SER A 217 13.05 -17.37 -8.77
C SER A 217 12.64 -17.66 -10.21
N GLY A 218 12.67 -16.65 -11.05
CA GLY A 218 12.33 -16.84 -12.46
C GLY A 218 12.80 -15.73 -13.38
N ILE A 219 12.72 -16.06 -14.67
CA ILE A 219 12.93 -15.12 -15.77
C ILE A 219 11.68 -15.15 -16.63
N ARG A 220 11.16 -14.00 -17.00
CA ARG A 220 10.00 -13.85 -17.88
C ARG A 220 10.33 -12.93 -19.04
N LEU A 221 9.98 -13.36 -20.23
CA LEU A 221 9.95 -12.52 -21.45
C LEU A 221 8.49 -12.23 -21.79
N MET A 222 8.18 -10.95 -21.98
CA MET A 222 6.86 -10.51 -22.44
C MET A 222 7.04 -9.63 -23.68
N ILE A 223 6.24 -9.87 -24.70
CA ILE A 223 6.21 -9.10 -25.94
C ILE A 223 4.78 -8.58 -26.11
N VAL A 224 4.65 -7.28 -26.26
CA VAL A 224 3.37 -6.59 -26.45
C VAL A 224 3.37 -5.93 -27.84
N TYR A 225 2.37 -6.23 -28.65
CA TYR A 225 2.16 -5.59 -29.94
C TYR A 225 1.25 -4.36 -29.75
N ASN A 226 1.71 -3.20 -30.19
CA ASN A 226 0.98 -1.93 -30.13
C ASN A 226 0.37 -1.65 -31.52
N HIS A 227 -0.93 -1.63 -31.62
CA HIS A 227 -1.71 -1.40 -32.87
C HIS A 227 -2.35 -0.02 -32.90
#